data_c20f08ce58b4907821fb67dced4a8f20
#
_entry.id   c20f08ce58b4907821fb67dced4a8f20
#
_cell.length_a   1.000
_cell.length_b   1.000
_cell.length_c   1.000
_cell.angle_alpha   90.00
_cell.angle_beta   90.00
_cell.angle_gamma   90.00
#
_symmetry.space_group_name_H-M   'P 1'
#
loop_
_entity.id
_entity.type
_entity.pdbx_description
1 polymer ?
#
loop_
_entity_poly.entity_id
_entity_poly.type
_entity_poly.pdbx_seq_one_letter_code
_entity_poly.pdbx_strand_id
1 'polypeptide(L)'
;MEYTTLEQVKIRLKQFHIDTVTNDDETASDVVVFDNKEDNPIIEQLIKQAAEDVKARRNYPDSYTDEMIIEDLKKFESVIVNLTVYDHSQAGEAFMASYNENGVNRTWRDRDSLFVGVFPFAKVL
;
A
#
# COMPACT_ATOMS: atom_id res chain seq x y z
N MET A 1 -12.10 -5.42 -13.50
CA MET A 1 -11.48 -6.39 -12.58
C MET A 1 -10.88 -5.64 -11.41
N GLU A 2 -11.24 -6.04 -10.22
CA GLU A 2 -10.70 -5.40 -9.02
C GLU A 2 -9.49 -6.18 -8.53
N TYR A 3 -8.45 -5.45 -8.17
CA TYR A 3 -7.26 -6.03 -7.58
C TYR A 3 -7.34 -5.92 -6.05
N THR A 4 -6.82 -6.93 -5.37
CA THR A 4 -6.67 -6.87 -3.91
C THR A 4 -5.65 -5.79 -3.54
N THR A 5 -5.60 -5.42 -2.27
CA THR A 5 -4.61 -4.44 -1.80
C THR A 5 -3.18 -4.93 -2.09
N LEU A 6 -2.90 -6.20 -1.82
CA LEU A 6 -1.60 -6.80 -2.13
C LEU A 6 -1.27 -6.68 -3.62
N GLU A 7 -2.23 -7.02 -4.47
CA GLU A 7 -2.02 -6.96 -5.92
C GLU A 7 -1.78 -5.53 -6.39
N GLN A 8 -2.52 -4.56 -5.85
CA GLN A 8 -2.31 -3.15 -6.18
C GLN A 8 -0.90 -2.68 -5.81
N VAL A 9 -0.40 -3.09 -4.64
CA VAL A 9 0.96 -2.78 -4.22
C VAL A 9 1.97 -3.40 -5.19
N LYS A 10 1.77 -4.67 -5.55
CA LYS A 10 2.68 -5.38 -6.47
C LYS A 10 2.70 -4.73 -7.85
N ILE A 11 1.56 -4.24 -8.32
CA ILE A 11 1.51 -3.50 -9.59
C ILE A 11 2.36 -2.25 -9.51
N ARG A 12 2.25 -1.50 -8.42
CA ARG A 12 3.04 -0.28 -8.23
C ARG A 12 4.54 -0.55 -8.09
N LEU A 13 4.89 -1.71 -7.54
CA LEU A 13 6.28 -2.14 -7.40
C LEU A 13 6.80 -2.82 -8.67
N LYS A 14 5.96 -2.96 -9.69
CA LYS A 14 6.29 -3.64 -10.95
C LYS A 14 6.67 -5.11 -10.75
N GLN A 15 6.06 -5.75 -9.77
CA GLN A 15 6.25 -7.17 -9.49
C GLN A 15 5.22 -8.00 -10.25
N PHE A 16 5.18 -7.83 -11.55
CA PHE A 16 4.26 -8.56 -12.41
C PHE A 16 4.82 -8.60 -13.83
N HIS A 17 4.28 -9.51 -14.62
CA HIS A 17 4.52 -9.52 -16.07
C HIS A 17 3.20 -9.83 -16.78
N ILE A 18 3.18 -9.58 -18.07
CA ILE A 18 2.00 -9.84 -18.91
C ILE A 18 2.25 -11.10 -19.70
N ASP A 19 1.34 -12.08 -19.57
CA ASP A 19 1.33 -13.28 -20.38
C ASP A 19 0.15 -13.23 -21.33
N THR A 20 0.33 -13.88 -22.50
CA THR A 20 -0.75 -14.05 -23.45
C THR A 20 -1.27 -15.48 -23.36
N VAL A 21 -2.56 -15.63 -23.13
CA VAL A 21 -3.21 -16.95 -23.08
C VAL A 21 -4.18 -17.10 -24.25
N THR A 22 -4.32 -18.34 -24.73
CA THR A 22 -5.28 -18.67 -25.79
C THR A 22 -6.58 -19.11 -25.12
N ASN A 23 -7.67 -18.46 -25.48
CA ASN A 23 -9.00 -18.79 -24.98
C ASN A 23 -9.59 -19.97 -25.75
N ASP A 24 -10.68 -20.54 -25.24
CA ASP A 24 -11.37 -21.66 -25.86
C ASP A 24 -11.87 -21.36 -27.28
N ASP A 25 -12.13 -20.07 -27.56
CA ASP A 25 -12.60 -19.62 -28.87
C ASP A 25 -11.45 -19.22 -29.82
N GLU A 26 -10.24 -19.63 -29.50
CA GLU A 26 -9.01 -19.35 -30.25
C GLU A 26 -8.57 -17.87 -30.26
N THR A 27 -9.23 -17.02 -29.46
CA THR A 27 -8.77 -15.65 -29.27
C THR A 27 -7.65 -15.62 -28.25
N ALA A 28 -6.76 -14.61 -28.36
CA ALA A 28 -5.70 -14.41 -27.38
C ALA A 28 -6.10 -13.28 -26.43
N SER A 29 -5.79 -13.46 -25.15
CA SER A 29 -6.00 -12.44 -24.11
C SER A 29 -4.73 -12.25 -23.32
N ASP A 30 -4.44 -11.00 -22.97
CA ASP A 30 -3.32 -10.68 -22.09
C ASP A 30 -3.78 -10.78 -20.63
N VAL A 31 -2.97 -11.43 -19.80
CA VAL A 31 -3.25 -11.57 -18.37
C VAL A 31 -2.07 -11.08 -17.57
N VAL A 32 -2.37 -10.51 -16.42
CA VAL A 32 -1.34 -10.07 -15.47
C VAL A 32 -0.97 -11.26 -14.59
N VAL A 33 0.32 -11.58 -14.52
CA VAL A 33 0.85 -12.62 -13.64
C VAL A 33 1.76 -11.96 -12.63
N PHE A 34 1.48 -12.18 -11.36
CA PHE A 34 2.26 -11.56 -10.29
C PHE A 34 3.53 -12.36 -9.98
N ASP A 35 4.62 -11.63 -9.81
CA ASP A 35 5.96 -12.18 -9.58
C ASP A 35 6.38 -11.96 -8.12
N ASN A 36 7.58 -12.43 -7.78
CA ASN A 36 8.21 -12.19 -6.47
C ASN A 36 7.32 -12.62 -5.31
N LYS A 37 6.83 -13.85 -5.36
CA LYS A 37 5.96 -14.40 -4.30
C LYS A 37 6.64 -14.41 -2.94
N GLU A 38 7.95 -14.50 -2.93
CA GLU A 38 8.76 -14.48 -1.71
C GLU A 38 8.67 -13.14 -0.98
N ASP A 39 8.29 -12.08 -1.68
CA ASP A 39 8.11 -10.75 -1.09
C ASP A 39 6.70 -10.55 -0.51
N ASN A 40 5.76 -11.43 -0.84
CA ASN A 40 4.37 -11.26 -0.41
C ASN A 40 4.20 -11.14 1.10
N PRO A 41 4.83 -11.97 1.94
CA PRO A 41 4.68 -11.81 3.39
C PRO A 41 5.15 -10.46 3.91
N ILE A 42 6.21 -9.93 3.32
CA ILE A 42 6.73 -8.60 3.69
C ILE A 42 5.72 -7.53 3.32
N ILE A 43 5.19 -7.59 2.10
CA ILE A 43 4.19 -6.62 1.62
C ILE A 43 2.92 -6.70 2.48
N GLU A 44 2.46 -7.89 2.80
CA GLU A 44 1.26 -8.07 3.64
C GLU A 44 1.46 -7.49 5.03
N GLN A 45 2.64 -7.64 5.61
CA GLN A 45 2.95 -7.04 6.91
C GLN A 45 2.94 -5.51 6.82
N LEU A 46 3.48 -4.95 5.76
CA LEU A 46 3.47 -3.51 5.53
C LEU A 46 2.06 -2.96 5.30
N ILE A 47 1.21 -3.72 4.60
CA ILE A 47 -0.20 -3.36 4.40
C ILE A 47 -0.91 -3.31 5.76
N LYS A 48 -0.69 -4.31 6.58
CA LYS A 48 -1.28 -4.35 7.94
C LYS A 48 -0.84 -3.15 8.76
N GLN A 49 0.45 -2.83 8.72
CA GLN A 49 0.99 -1.68 9.43
C GLN A 49 0.39 -0.38 8.91
N ALA A 50 0.27 -0.24 7.60
CA ALA A 50 -0.33 0.96 7.00
C ALA A 50 -1.79 1.11 7.42
N ALA A 51 -2.55 0.03 7.43
CA ALA A 51 -3.94 0.05 7.87
C ALA A 51 -4.05 0.49 9.34
N GLU A 52 -3.17 -0.03 10.20
CA GLU A 52 -3.15 0.37 11.61
C GLU A 52 -2.80 1.85 11.77
N ASP A 53 -1.89 2.37 10.94
CA ASP A 53 -1.51 3.77 10.97
C ASP A 53 -2.68 4.68 10.56
N VAL A 54 -3.46 4.27 9.55
CA VAL A 54 -4.67 5.00 9.14
C VAL A 54 -5.71 4.96 10.26
N LYS A 55 -5.89 3.80 10.89
CA LYS A 55 -6.80 3.68 12.05
C LYS A 55 -6.41 4.65 13.16
N ALA A 56 -5.12 4.72 13.48
CA ALA A 56 -4.63 5.60 14.54
C ALA A 56 -4.93 7.06 14.21
N ARG A 57 -4.76 7.45 12.96
CA ARG A 57 -5.05 8.82 12.55
C ARG A 57 -6.52 9.14 12.51
N ARG A 58 -7.37 8.15 12.19
CA ARG A 58 -8.82 8.35 12.19
C ARG A 58 -9.38 8.53 13.58
N ASN A 59 -8.72 7.97 14.61
CA ASN A 59 -9.13 8.12 16.00
C ASN A 59 -10.62 7.78 16.19
N TYR A 60 -10.98 6.54 15.84
CA TYR A 60 -12.38 6.09 15.85
C TYR A 60 -13.01 6.24 17.22
N PRO A 61 -14.29 6.70 17.29
CA PRO A 61 -15.04 6.73 18.54
C PRO A 61 -15.25 5.32 19.10
N ASP A 62 -15.38 5.22 20.40
CA ASP A 62 -15.61 3.93 21.07
C ASP A 62 -16.90 3.24 20.61
N SER A 63 -17.84 4.03 20.07
CA SER A 63 -19.10 3.51 19.53
C SER A 63 -18.94 2.78 18.22
N TYR A 64 -17.78 2.90 17.54
CA TYR A 64 -17.54 2.21 16.28
C TYR A 64 -17.31 0.73 16.51
N THR A 65 -18.04 -0.10 15.76
CA THR A 65 -17.81 -1.53 15.72
C THR A 65 -16.66 -1.85 14.78
N ASP A 66 -16.12 -3.06 14.89
CA ASP A 66 -15.07 -3.52 13.98
C ASP A 66 -15.54 -3.44 12.52
N GLU A 67 -16.79 -3.78 12.26
CA GLU A 67 -17.36 -3.72 10.91
C GLU A 67 -17.40 -2.30 10.37
N MET A 68 -17.77 -1.34 11.22
CA MET A 68 -17.78 0.08 10.82
C MET A 68 -16.39 0.59 10.50
N ILE A 69 -15.39 0.15 11.26
CA ILE A 69 -14.00 0.50 11.03
C ILE A 69 -13.52 -0.07 9.70
N ILE A 70 -13.83 -1.33 9.41
CA ILE A 70 -13.46 -1.98 8.15
C ILE A 70 -14.06 -1.22 6.97
N GLU A 71 -15.34 -0.84 7.06
CA GLU A 71 -16.00 -0.08 6.00
C GLU A 71 -15.36 1.29 5.79
N ASP A 72 -15.00 1.97 6.89
CA ASP A 72 -14.34 3.27 6.79
C ASP A 72 -12.96 3.13 6.14
N LEU A 73 -12.20 2.09 6.50
CA LEU A 73 -10.86 1.88 5.93
C LEU A 73 -10.89 1.62 4.42
N LYS A 74 -11.97 1.08 3.89
CA LYS A 74 -12.10 0.88 2.43
C LYS A 74 -11.98 2.19 1.67
N LYS A 75 -12.42 3.30 2.27
CA LYS A 75 -12.32 4.63 1.66
C LYS A 75 -10.88 5.09 1.51
N PHE A 76 -9.97 4.52 2.30
CA PHE A 76 -8.56 4.91 2.34
C PHE A 76 -7.65 3.84 1.74
N GLU A 77 -8.19 2.95 0.90
CA GLU A 77 -7.39 1.89 0.28
C GLU A 77 -6.21 2.46 -0.50
N SER A 78 -6.43 3.55 -1.26
CA SER A 78 -5.34 4.17 -2.02
C SER A 78 -4.27 4.75 -1.11
N VAL A 79 -4.66 5.30 0.05
CA VAL A 79 -3.71 5.79 1.05
C VAL A 79 -2.89 4.62 1.60
N ILE A 80 -3.55 3.51 1.93
CA ILE A 80 -2.88 2.30 2.44
C ILE A 80 -1.89 1.77 1.41
N VAL A 81 -2.29 1.70 0.13
CA VAL A 81 -1.39 1.27 -0.96
C VAL A 81 -0.18 2.21 -1.05
N ASN A 82 -0.41 3.51 -1.03
CA ASN A 82 0.67 4.49 -1.12
C ASN A 82 1.65 4.38 0.05
N LEU A 83 1.13 4.21 1.27
CA LEU A 83 1.95 4.03 2.46
C LEU A 83 2.78 2.75 2.36
N THR A 84 2.18 1.68 1.88
CA THR A 84 2.85 0.39 1.74
C THR A 84 3.99 0.48 0.72
N VAL A 85 3.73 1.10 -0.43
CA VAL A 85 4.76 1.31 -1.46
C VAL A 85 5.91 2.15 -0.91
N TYR A 86 5.57 3.22 -0.19
CA TYR A 86 6.57 4.07 0.44
C TYR A 86 7.44 3.27 1.43
N ASP A 87 6.78 2.54 2.34
CA ASP A 87 7.47 1.76 3.36
C ASP A 87 8.33 0.67 2.75
N HIS A 88 7.85 0.02 1.69
CA HIS A 88 8.61 -1.00 0.97
C HIS A 88 9.87 -0.40 0.35
N SER A 89 9.76 0.76 -0.27
CA SER A 89 10.91 1.43 -0.87
C SER A 89 11.91 1.91 0.18
N GLN A 90 11.45 2.22 1.39
CA GLN A 90 12.31 2.64 2.49
C GLN A 90 12.99 1.47 3.21
N ALA A 91 12.45 0.27 3.09
CA ALA A 91 12.95 -0.89 3.84
C ALA A 91 14.43 -1.18 3.57
N GLY A 92 14.88 -1.01 2.32
CA GLY A 92 16.29 -1.17 1.96
C GLY A 92 17.11 0.07 2.20
N GLU A 93 16.49 1.20 2.46
CA GLU A 93 17.14 2.49 2.62
C GLU A 93 17.19 2.97 4.08
N ALA A 94 16.55 2.22 4.99
CA ALA A 94 16.46 2.63 6.40
C ALA A 94 17.83 2.87 7.03
N PHE A 95 18.83 2.09 6.63
CA PHE A 95 20.19 2.24 7.12
C PHE A 95 20.98 3.29 6.35
N MET A 96 20.42 3.81 5.29
CA MET A 96 21.06 4.76 4.39
C MET A 96 20.36 6.13 4.39
N ALA A 97 19.49 6.37 5.36
CA ALA A 97 18.69 7.59 5.45
C ALA A 97 19.56 8.85 5.46
N SER A 98 20.76 8.75 5.98
CA SER A 98 21.72 9.85 6.00
C SER A 98 22.87 9.66 5.00
N TYR A 99 22.73 8.70 4.12
CA TYR A 99 23.79 8.35 3.17
C TYR A 99 23.87 9.39 2.06
N ASN A 100 25.04 10.01 1.95
CA ASN A 100 25.31 11.03 0.94
C ASN A 100 26.52 10.57 0.12
N GLU A 101 26.26 9.91 -0.99
CA GLU A 101 27.30 9.42 -1.87
C GLU A 101 27.50 10.39 -3.02
N ASN A 102 28.73 10.81 -3.24
CA ASN A 102 29.11 11.67 -4.36
C ASN A 102 28.32 12.99 -4.44
N GLY A 103 27.91 13.49 -3.28
CA GLY A 103 27.17 14.76 -3.23
C GLY A 103 25.71 14.65 -3.66
N VAL A 104 25.21 13.43 -3.90
CA VAL A 104 23.81 13.24 -4.23
C VAL A 104 23.01 13.03 -2.98
N ASN A 105 22.16 14.00 -2.67
CA ASN A 105 21.21 13.89 -1.58
C ASN A 105 19.92 13.27 -2.09
N ARG A 106 19.50 12.19 -1.46
CA ARG A 106 18.19 11.62 -1.72
C ARG A 106 17.22 12.22 -0.73
N THR A 107 16.28 12.99 -1.23
CA THR A 107 15.21 13.54 -0.44
C THR A 107 13.97 12.69 -0.63
N TRP A 108 13.50 12.08 0.45
CA TRP A 108 12.30 11.28 0.40
C TRP A 108 11.09 12.15 0.76
N ARG A 109 9.98 11.87 0.08
CA ARG A 109 8.73 12.52 0.42
C ARG A 109 8.37 12.20 1.87
N ASP A 110 7.92 13.20 2.61
CA ASP A 110 7.48 13.01 3.99
C ASP A 110 6.31 12.02 4.01
N ARG A 111 6.46 10.96 4.81
CA ARG A 111 5.43 9.94 4.95
C ARG A 111 4.10 10.52 5.39
N ASP A 112 4.12 11.52 6.27
CA ASP A 112 2.89 12.18 6.75
C ASP A 112 2.08 12.80 5.62
N SER A 113 2.73 13.25 4.56
CA SER A 113 2.04 13.85 3.41
C SER A 113 1.21 12.84 2.63
N LEU A 114 1.40 11.54 2.84
CA LEU A 114 0.65 10.49 2.17
C LEU A 114 -0.75 10.26 2.78
N PHE A 115 -0.99 10.80 3.98
CA PHE A 115 -2.29 10.67 4.64
C PHE A 115 -3.31 11.68 4.12
N VAL A 116 -3.40 11.80 2.80
CA VAL A 116 -4.31 12.75 2.14
C VAL A 116 -5.75 12.37 2.44
N GLY A 117 -6.49 13.31 2.99
CA GLY A 117 -7.91 13.10 3.28
C GLY A 117 -8.18 12.29 4.55
N VAL A 118 -7.15 11.83 5.24
CA VAL A 118 -7.32 11.07 6.49
C VAL A 118 -7.39 12.06 7.65
N PHE A 119 -8.60 12.38 8.06
CA PHE A 119 -8.84 13.32 9.16
C PHE A 119 -9.35 12.55 10.38
N PRO A 120 -8.94 12.95 11.60
CA PRO A 120 -9.43 12.29 12.80
C PRO A 120 -10.88 12.65 13.08
N PHE A 121 -11.61 11.72 13.66
CA PHE A 121 -12.93 12.02 14.21
C PHE A 121 -12.75 12.98 15.38
N ALA A 122 -13.60 13.99 15.46
CA ALA A 122 -13.61 14.89 16.58
C ALA A 122 -14.14 14.15 17.82
N LYS A 123 -13.40 14.26 18.93
CA LYS A 123 -13.90 13.76 20.19
C LYS A 123 -14.78 14.82 20.82
N VAL A 124 -16.00 14.43 21.16
CA VAL A 124 -16.91 15.30 21.90
C VAL A 124 -16.60 15.07 23.37
N LEU A 125 -16.13 16.12 24.01
CA LEU A 125 -15.86 16.09 25.44
C LEU A 125 -17.14 16.31 26.23
#